data_2c1fd1e5aa02195162e5ec65d1cfb4f6
#
_entry.id   2c1fd1e5aa02195162e5ec65d1cfb4f6
#
_cell.length_a   1.000
_cell.length_b   1.000
_cell.length_c   1.000
_cell.angle_alpha   90.00
_cell.angle_beta   90.00
_cell.angle_gamma   90.00
#
_symmetry.space_group_name_H-M   'P 1'
#
loop_
_entity.id
_entity.type
_entity.pdbx_description
1 polymer ?
#
loop_
_entity_poly.entity_id
_entity_poly.type
_entity_poly.pdbx_seq_one_letter_code
_entity_poly.pdbx_strand_id
1 'polypeptide(L)'
;MCHLHAGGNLYREIPDEDCIDLLKQCIDIARLYPHTIDVRPTVFAVPKRDDDSPEDLFPRLNKLVKAYSELVEQDSANKVLGEPEHYYQLYSRAQMLKLAKQKQVAKPTSLDEWMIPVAKHLDLDKLKFPLIVAQEYGWNIFRLSASAQLALAEYKHAHVLTSTSVKSVSPVINTNKDKQTHKWRIEYQSEPNLNTQTDSQADTQTIEVDYLINACGFQTGIIDDLVGVDVKRMVEFKASYITHWQGAGGQIPEIIIYGNRGTPEGMAQLTPYPNGYFQIHGMTNNITLFNDGLADATPMSAQPKIPNKYLHYIKDGWDKSALQTRTQTAIDYIAEFVPAFKSANTQNNALFGGQQIPGDDDTLRVADVSLYSHISYARAENVKASSTLIAADQIVAEFIKLGILSCDPTINHHRDIHQWSYLKHNSRENIGEVARVLAGERGFPIEMAGVNNSLREAI
;
A
#
# COMPACT_ATOMS: atom_id res chain seq x y z
N MET A 1 3.05 -7.85 -2.82
CA MET A 1 1.69 -7.76 -2.24
C MET A 1 1.75 -6.85 -1.05
N CYS A 2 0.77 -6.01 -0.88
CA CYS A 2 0.65 -5.23 0.33
C CYS A 2 -0.41 -5.88 1.22
N HIS A 3 -0.38 -5.56 2.49
CA HIS A 3 -1.49 -5.81 3.36
C HIS A 3 -2.60 -4.78 3.05
N LEU A 4 -3.83 -5.23 2.84
CA LEU A 4 -4.99 -4.36 2.74
C LEU A 4 -5.47 -4.06 4.15
N HIS A 5 -5.10 -2.88 4.65
CA HIS A 5 -5.41 -2.51 6.03
C HIS A 5 -6.91 -2.32 6.23
N ALA A 6 -7.48 -3.08 7.15
CA ALA A 6 -8.85 -2.92 7.63
C ALA A 6 -8.93 -2.41 9.08
N GLY A 7 -7.83 -1.86 9.58
CA GLY A 7 -7.74 -1.17 10.86
C GLY A 7 -7.23 -2.00 12.05
N GLY A 8 -7.32 -3.33 12.00
CA GLY A 8 -6.97 -4.18 13.15
C GLY A 8 -5.47 -4.34 13.36
N ASN A 9 -4.68 -4.27 12.30
CA ASN A 9 -3.23 -4.51 12.34
C ASN A 9 -2.39 -3.24 12.42
N LEU A 10 -2.95 -2.12 12.78
CA LEU A 10 -2.21 -0.86 12.82
C LEU A 10 -1.42 -0.70 14.12
N TYR A 11 -0.42 0.17 14.04
CA TYR A 11 0.40 0.54 15.20
C TYR A 11 -0.49 1.03 16.33
N ARG A 12 -0.06 0.78 17.56
CA ARG A 12 -0.80 1.10 18.78
C ARG A 12 -1.13 2.57 18.92
N GLU A 13 -0.28 3.43 18.38
CA GLU A 13 -0.37 4.90 18.46
C GLU A 13 -1.43 5.50 17.53
N ILE A 14 -1.96 4.73 16.56
CA ILE A 14 -2.94 5.26 15.61
C ILE A 14 -4.32 5.35 16.27
N PRO A 15 -5.03 6.49 16.14
CA PRO A 15 -6.37 6.69 16.65
C PRO A 15 -7.37 5.67 16.09
N ASP A 16 -8.39 5.31 16.89
CA ASP A 16 -9.41 4.34 16.47
C ASP A 16 -10.25 4.84 15.29
N GLU A 17 -10.45 6.16 15.17
CA GLU A 17 -11.15 6.79 14.04
C GLU A 17 -10.41 6.52 12.73
N ASP A 18 -9.10 6.68 12.71
CA ASP A 18 -8.27 6.36 11.54
C ASP A 18 -8.35 4.89 11.16
N CYS A 19 -8.47 4.00 12.17
CA CYS A 19 -8.66 2.57 11.95
C CYS A 19 -10.01 2.27 11.29
N ILE A 20 -11.08 2.96 11.71
CA ILE A 20 -12.42 2.83 11.11
C ILE A 20 -12.41 3.37 9.66
N ASP A 21 -11.71 4.46 9.40
CA ASP A 21 -11.60 5.00 8.04
C ASP A 21 -10.81 4.08 7.12
N LEU A 22 -9.78 3.41 7.63
CA LEU A 22 -9.09 2.36 6.86
C LEU A 22 -9.97 1.14 6.60
N LEU A 23 -10.86 0.76 7.53
CA LEU A 23 -11.86 -0.28 7.30
C LEU A 23 -12.79 0.08 6.14
N LYS A 24 -13.31 1.32 6.11
CA LYS A 24 -14.16 1.81 4.99
C LYS A 24 -13.40 1.77 3.66
N GLN A 25 -12.17 2.28 3.65
CA GLN A 25 -11.31 2.25 2.46
C GLN A 25 -11.01 0.82 1.99
N CYS A 26 -10.79 -0.11 2.93
CA CYS A 26 -10.61 -1.53 2.64
C CYS A 26 -11.82 -2.12 1.93
N ILE A 27 -13.02 -1.83 2.45
CA ILE A 27 -14.29 -2.29 1.86
C ILE A 27 -14.45 -1.72 0.45
N ASP A 28 -14.25 -0.42 0.25
CA ASP A 28 -14.36 0.23 -1.05
C ASP A 28 -13.39 -0.38 -2.08
N ILE A 29 -12.14 -0.60 -1.69
CA ILE A 29 -11.13 -1.26 -2.55
C ILE A 29 -11.52 -2.70 -2.87
N ALA A 30 -11.98 -3.48 -1.89
CA ALA A 30 -12.37 -4.87 -2.10
C ALA A 30 -13.59 -5.00 -3.01
N ARG A 31 -14.55 -4.08 -2.90
CA ARG A 31 -15.71 -4.00 -3.80
C ARG A 31 -15.33 -3.60 -5.21
N LEU A 32 -14.43 -2.61 -5.35
CA LEU A 32 -14.06 -2.03 -6.65
C LEU A 32 -13.06 -2.91 -7.41
N TYR A 33 -12.09 -3.50 -6.70
CA TYR A 33 -11.00 -4.29 -7.28
C TYR A 33 -10.92 -5.71 -6.69
N PRO A 34 -12.01 -6.50 -6.68
CA PRO A 34 -12.04 -7.81 -6.02
C PRO A 34 -11.01 -8.79 -6.59
N HIS A 35 -10.65 -8.65 -7.86
CA HIS A 35 -9.63 -9.46 -8.54
C HIS A 35 -8.19 -9.18 -8.11
N THR A 36 -7.97 -8.12 -7.33
CA THR A 36 -6.66 -7.76 -6.77
C THR A 36 -6.48 -8.29 -5.34
N ILE A 37 -7.55 -8.76 -4.72
CA ILE A 37 -7.56 -9.20 -3.33
C ILE A 37 -7.17 -10.67 -3.24
N ASP A 38 -6.22 -10.98 -2.36
CA ASP A 38 -5.88 -12.35 -1.96
C ASP A 38 -6.51 -12.64 -0.60
N VAL A 39 -7.59 -13.45 -0.62
CA VAL A 39 -8.37 -13.78 0.58
C VAL A 39 -7.56 -14.75 1.43
N ARG A 40 -6.87 -14.21 2.38
CA ARG A 40 -6.11 -14.88 3.42
C ARG A 40 -6.15 -14.06 4.70
N PRO A 41 -6.37 -14.69 5.86
CA PRO A 41 -6.41 -13.93 7.10
C PRO A 41 -5.02 -13.44 7.53
N THR A 42 -5.01 -12.56 8.51
CA THR A 42 -3.78 -12.07 9.16
C THR A 42 -3.76 -12.47 10.62
N VAL A 43 -2.64 -13.01 11.06
CA VAL A 43 -2.40 -13.44 12.44
C VAL A 43 -1.60 -12.37 13.17
N PHE A 44 -2.06 -11.96 14.33
CA PHE A 44 -1.36 -11.05 15.23
C PHE A 44 -0.81 -11.85 16.40
N ALA A 45 0.50 -11.79 16.58
CA ALA A 45 1.22 -12.46 17.63
C ALA A 45 1.99 -11.46 18.49
N VAL A 46 1.79 -11.49 19.81
CA VAL A 46 2.51 -10.64 20.75
C VAL A 46 3.64 -11.48 21.38
N PRO A 47 4.91 -11.10 21.21
CA PRO A 47 6.03 -11.81 21.83
C PRO A 47 5.99 -11.69 23.37
N LYS A 48 6.53 -12.69 24.08
CA LYS A 48 6.67 -12.63 25.54
C LYS A 48 7.58 -11.48 26.01
N ARG A 49 8.49 -11.04 25.13
CA ARG A 49 9.41 -9.92 25.41
C ARG A 49 8.76 -8.55 25.24
N ASP A 50 7.58 -8.47 24.60
CA ASP A 50 6.83 -7.23 24.44
C ASP A 50 6.14 -6.85 25.77
N ASP A 51 6.02 -5.57 26.08
CA ASP A 51 5.41 -5.11 27.34
C ASP A 51 3.89 -5.26 27.29
N ASP A 52 3.26 -5.13 26.11
CA ASP A 52 1.81 -5.22 25.95
C ASP A 52 1.31 -6.67 25.90
N SER A 53 0.01 -6.84 26.07
CA SER A 53 -0.71 -8.11 25.98
C SER A 53 -1.58 -8.20 24.74
N PRO A 54 -1.97 -9.41 24.29
CA PRO A 54 -2.95 -9.55 23.21
C PRO A 54 -4.29 -8.88 23.52
N GLU A 55 -4.66 -8.82 24.81
CA GLU A 55 -5.90 -8.21 25.31
C GLU A 55 -5.96 -6.70 25.04
N ASP A 56 -4.83 -6.03 24.97
CA ASP A 56 -4.77 -4.59 24.68
C ASP A 56 -5.29 -4.24 23.27
N LEU A 57 -5.36 -5.23 22.37
CA LEU A 57 -5.93 -5.08 21.03
C LEU A 57 -7.45 -5.24 20.98
N PHE A 58 -8.07 -5.87 21.98
CA PHE A 58 -9.51 -6.18 21.94
C PHE A 58 -10.42 -4.96 21.87
N PRO A 59 -10.17 -3.85 22.60
CA PRO A 59 -11.02 -2.67 22.49
C PRO A 59 -11.14 -2.14 21.05
N ARG A 60 -10.01 -2.08 20.33
CA ARG A 60 -9.96 -1.66 18.92
C ARG A 60 -10.69 -2.65 18.02
N LEU A 61 -10.40 -3.95 18.16
CA LEU A 61 -11.04 -4.99 17.35
C LEU A 61 -12.55 -5.00 17.54
N ASN A 62 -13.04 -4.82 18.76
CA ASN A 62 -14.47 -4.73 19.04
C ASN A 62 -15.13 -3.49 18.40
N LYS A 63 -14.44 -2.33 18.38
CA LYS A 63 -14.91 -1.15 17.66
C LYS A 63 -15.00 -1.39 16.15
N LEU A 64 -14.02 -2.09 15.58
CA LEU A 64 -14.00 -2.43 14.15
C LEU A 64 -15.14 -3.42 13.80
N VAL A 65 -15.37 -4.45 14.63
CA VAL A 65 -16.53 -5.36 14.46
C VAL A 65 -17.84 -4.57 14.42
N LYS A 66 -18.03 -3.66 15.39
CA LYS A 66 -19.23 -2.83 15.45
C LYS A 66 -19.37 -1.96 14.19
N ALA A 67 -18.32 -1.23 13.81
CA ALA A 67 -18.33 -0.38 12.62
C ALA A 67 -18.59 -1.21 11.35
N TYR A 68 -17.97 -2.39 11.24
CA TYR A 68 -18.20 -3.29 10.11
C TYR A 68 -19.64 -3.81 10.06
N SER A 69 -20.23 -4.19 11.20
CA SER A 69 -21.65 -4.59 11.28
C SER A 69 -22.56 -3.48 10.79
N GLU A 70 -22.35 -2.24 11.27
CA GLU A 70 -23.15 -1.08 10.86
C GLU A 70 -23.03 -0.81 9.35
N LEU A 71 -21.84 -0.95 8.77
CA LEU A 71 -21.61 -0.79 7.32
C LEU A 71 -22.30 -1.89 6.50
N VAL A 72 -22.31 -3.14 6.99
CA VAL A 72 -23.00 -4.28 6.33
C VAL A 72 -24.52 -4.14 6.44
N GLU A 73 -25.05 -3.64 7.57
CA GLU A 73 -26.47 -3.34 7.73
C GLU A 73 -26.94 -2.23 6.76
N GLN A 74 -26.09 -1.21 6.53
CA GLN A 74 -26.39 -0.13 5.58
C GLN A 74 -26.40 -0.62 4.13
N ASP A 75 -25.46 -1.50 3.77
CA ASP A 75 -25.37 -2.11 2.44
C ASP A 75 -24.74 -3.50 2.55
N SER A 76 -25.50 -4.53 2.25
CA SER A 76 -25.05 -5.93 2.32
C SER A 76 -23.84 -6.22 1.40
N ALA A 77 -23.62 -5.44 0.35
CA ALA A 77 -22.45 -5.54 -0.51
C ALA A 77 -21.13 -5.14 0.20
N ASN A 78 -21.21 -4.50 1.35
CA ASN A 78 -20.06 -4.21 2.20
C ASN A 78 -19.49 -5.46 2.90
N LYS A 79 -20.20 -6.60 2.84
CA LYS A 79 -19.75 -7.86 3.47
C LYS A 79 -18.60 -8.54 2.71
N VAL A 80 -17.52 -7.83 2.51
CA VAL A 80 -16.32 -8.31 1.77
C VAL A 80 -15.29 -9.00 2.66
N LEU A 81 -15.37 -8.84 3.99
CA LEU A 81 -14.48 -9.44 4.98
C LEU A 81 -15.15 -10.63 5.73
N GLY A 82 -16.17 -11.24 5.14
CA GLY A 82 -16.96 -12.30 5.79
C GLY A 82 -18.02 -11.75 6.75
N GLU A 83 -18.58 -12.62 7.59
CA GLU A 83 -19.58 -12.22 8.57
C GLU A 83 -18.94 -11.34 9.65
N PRO A 84 -19.56 -10.21 10.04
CA PRO A 84 -18.99 -9.28 11.00
C PRO A 84 -18.60 -9.90 12.34
N GLU A 85 -19.41 -10.83 12.85
CA GLU A 85 -19.12 -11.56 14.09
C GLU A 85 -17.92 -12.48 14.00
N HIS A 86 -17.46 -12.81 12.77
CA HIS A 86 -16.29 -13.62 12.50
C HIS A 86 -15.11 -12.78 12.00
N TYR A 87 -15.17 -11.43 12.13
CA TYR A 87 -14.08 -10.55 11.70
C TYR A 87 -12.75 -10.92 12.36
N TYR A 88 -12.76 -11.31 13.62
CA TYR A 88 -11.58 -11.89 14.28
C TYR A 88 -11.91 -13.07 15.18
N GLN A 89 -10.94 -13.92 15.44
CA GLN A 89 -11.02 -15.06 16.33
C GLN A 89 -9.77 -15.18 17.18
N LEU A 90 -9.94 -15.71 18.41
CA LEU A 90 -8.90 -15.90 19.40
C LEU A 90 -8.51 -17.38 19.49
N TYR A 91 -7.20 -17.64 19.53
CA TYR A 91 -6.65 -18.99 19.64
C TYR A 91 -5.79 -19.12 20.89
N SER A 92 -6.25 -19.91 21.86
CA SER A 92 -5.48 -20.26 23.04
C SER A 92 -4.30 -21.18 22.69
N ARG A 93 -3.30 -21.26 23.57
CA ARG A 93 -2.18 -22.19 23.40
C ARG A 93 -2.61 -23.63 23.26
N ALA A 94 -3.63 -24.05 24.02
CA ALA A 94 -4.18 -25.42 23.95
C ALA A 94 -4.79 -25.73 22.56
N GLN A 95 -5.53 -24.78 21.97
CA GLN A 95 -6.07 -24.91 20.62
C GLN A 95 -4.93 -25.02 19.58
N MET A 96 -3.91 -24.15 19.68
CA MET A 96 -2.75 -24.19 18.78
C MET A 96 -2.02 -25.55 18.84
N LEU A 97 -1.77 -26.09 20.04
CA LEU A 97 -1.16 -27.41 20.21
C LEU A 97 -2.01 -28.56 19.63
N LYS A 98 -3.34 -28.39 19.62
CA LYS A 98 -4.25 -29.34 18.95
C LYS A 98 -4.16 -29.22 17.44
N LEU A 99 -4.16 -28.01 16.90
CA LEU A 99 -4.05 -27.71 15.47
C LEU A 99 -2.71 -28.19 14.89
N ALA A 100 -1.62 -28.05 15.62
CA ALA A 100 -0.30 -28.50 15.20
C ALA A 100 -0.24 -30.02 14.86
N LYS A 101 -1.14 -30.82 15.40
CA LYS A 101 -1.24 -32.25 15.14
C LYS A 101 -2.05 -32.59 13.88
N GLN A 102 -2.75 -31.61 13.31
CA GLN A 102 -3.59 -31.82 12.13
C GLN A 102 -2.77 -31.77 10.83
N LYS A 103 -3.30 -32.37 9.77
CA LYS A 103 -2.71 -32.26 8.45
C LYS A 103 -3.05 -30.91 7.83
N GLN A 104 -2.05 -30.20 7.33
CA GLN A 104 -2.26 -28.97 6.58
C GLN A 104 -3.03 -29.23 5.28
N VAL A 105 -3.99 -28.39 4.97
CA VAL A 105 -4.77 -28.48 3.73
C VAL A 105 -4.21 -27.53 2.67
N ALA A 106 -4.34 -27.89 1.41
CA ALA A 106 -3.78 -27.10 0.31
C ALA A 106 -4.55 -25.80 0.07
N LYS A 107 -5.86 -25.80 0.31
CA LYS A 107 -6.75 -24.63 0.18
C LYS A 107 -7.59 -24.50 1.44
N PRO A 108 -7.12 -23.72 2.43
CA PRO A 108 -7.87 -23.52 3.66
C PRO A 108 -9.20 -22.82 3.38
N THR A 109 -10.27 -23.27 4.03
CA THR A 109 -11.64 -22.73 3.91
C THR A 109 -12.19 -22.20 5.24
N SER A 110 -11.53 -22.53 6.34
CA SER A 110 -11.88 -22.09 7.69
C SER A 110 -10.67 -21.45 8.38
N LEU A 111 -10.91 -20.62 9.39
CA LEU A 111 -9.83 -20.03 10.19
C LEU A 111 -8.98 -21.11 10.88
N ASP A 112 -9.59 -22.20 11.36
CA ASP A 112 -8.84 -23.33 11.94
C ASP A 112 -7.85 -23.94 10.94
N GLU A 113 -8.28 -24.15 9.69
CA GLU A 113 -7.39 -24.65 8.64
C GLU A 113 -6.25 -23.69 8.32
N TRP A 114 -6.49 -22.36 8.31
CA TRP A 114 -5.46 -21.34 8.19
C TRP A 114 -4.49 -21.35 9.38
N MET A 115 -4.95 -21.70 10.57
CA MET A 115 -4.12 -21.72 11.77
C MET A 115 -3.28 -22.99 11.93
N ILE A 116 -3.54 -24.08 11.17
CA ILE A 116 -2.71 -25.30 11.19
C ILE A 116 -1.25 -25.01 10.84
N PRO A 117 -0.89 -24.36 9.72
CA PRO A 117 0.50 -24.05 9.43
C PRO A 117 1.11 -23.07 10.45
N VAL A 118 0.35 -22.13 10.97
CA VAL A 118 0.79 -21.24 12.05
C VAL A 118 1.21 -22.04 13.29
N ALA A 119 0.36 -22.97 13.71
CA ALA A 119 0.61 -23.85 14.86
C ALA A 119 1.83 -24.76 14.69
N LYS A 120 2.17 -25.12 13.44
CA LYS A 120 3.32 -25.98 13.13
C LYS A 120 4.64 -25.23 13.03
N HIS A 121 4.59 -23.97 12.58
CA HIS A 121 5.80 -23.25 12.21
C HIS A 121 6.19 -22.19 13.25
N LEU A 122 5.23 -21.58 13.98
CA LEU A 122 5.55 -20.62 15.02
C LEU A 122 6.11 -21.30 16.28
N ASP A 123 7.14 -20.68 16.84
CA ASP A 123 7.64 -21.01 18.17
C ASP A 123 6.66 -20.48 19.24
N LEU A 124 5.69 -21.32 19.60
CA LEU A 124 4.63 -20.97 20.54
C LEU A 124 5.15 -20.64 21.95
N ASP A 125 6.38 -21.04 22.28
CA ASP A 125 6.98 -20.74 23.58
C ASP A 125 7.50 -19.31 23.70
N LYS A 126 7.65 -18.62 22.58
CA LYS A 126 8.05 -17.20 22.53
C LYS A 126 6.89 -16.22 22.55
N LEU A 127 5.65 -16.70 22.49
CA LEU A 127 4.47 -15.88 22.28
C LEU A 127 3.59 -15.81 23.53
N LYS A 128 2.91 -14.68 23.69
CA LYS A 128 1.76 -14.52 24.58
C LYS A 128 0.50 -15.06 23.91
N PHE A 129 -0.49 -15.41 24.68
CA PHE A 129 -1.77 -15.93 24.21
C PHE A 129 -2.92 -15.12 24.79
N PRO A 130 -4.07 -15.05 24.07
CA PRO A 130 -4.37 -15.75 22.81
C PRO A 130 -3.63 -15.16 21.60
N LEU A 131 -3.39 -15.99 20.54
CA LEU A 131 -3.13 -15.46 19.22
C LEU A 131 -4.44 -14.92 18.64
N ILE A 132 -4.35 -13.86 17.86
CA ILE A 132 -5.50 -13.24 17.21
C ILE A 132 -5.38 -13.51 15.73
N VAL A 133 -6.48 -13.92 15.08
CA VAL A 133 -6.57 -13.98 13.62
C VAL A 133 -7.71 -13.09 13.16
N ALA A 134 -7.46 -12.20 12.21
CA ALA A 134 -8.46 -11.29 11.66
C ALA A 134 -8.62 -11.48 10.15
N GLN A 135 -9.82 -11.18 9.66
CA GLN A 135 -10.18 -11.21 8.25
C GLN A 135 -9.64 -9.96 7.52
N GLU A 136 -8.33 -9.76 7.63
CA GLU A 136 -7.60 -8.73 6.89
C GLU A 136 -6.78 -9.40 5.79
N TYR A 137 -6.96 -8.94 4.55
CA TYR A 137 -6.53 -9.67 3.37
C TYR A 137 -5.28 -9.09 2.71
N GLY A 138 -4.73 -9.84 1.78
CA GLY A 138 -3.65 -9.37 0.92
C GLY A 138 -4.16 -8.54 -0.26
N TRP A 139 -3.36 -7.57 -0.69
CA TRP A 139 -3.66 -6.74 -1.85
C TRP A 139 -2.53 -6.79 -2.88
N ASN A 140 -2.83 -7.25 -4.08
CA ASN A 140 -1.84 -7.43 -5.13
C ASN A 140 -1.65 -6.15 -5.93
N ILE A 141 -0.52 -5.47 -5.69
CA ILE A 141 -0.20 -4.19 -6.34
C ILE A 141 0.07 -4.32 -7.85
N PHE A 142 0.59 -5.46 -8.33
CA PHE A 142 0.80 -5.67 -9.76
C PHE A 142 -0.53 -5.78 -10.50
N ARG A 143 -1.51 -6.47 -9.92
CA ARG A 143 -2.88 -6.55 -10.48
C ARG A 143 -3.59 -5.20 -10.42
N LEU A 144 -3.40 -4.42 -9.36
CA LEU A 144 -3.93 -3.07 -9.28
C LEU A 144 -3.34 -2.18 -10.38
N SER A 145 -2.01 -2.22 -10.54
CA SER A 145 -1.32 -1.44 -11.60
C SER A 145 -1.76 -1.87 -12.99
N ALA A 146 -1.91 -3.17 -13.24
CA ALA A 146 -2.44 -3.70 -14.50
C ALA A 146 -3.87 -3.20 -14.78
N SER A 147 -4.73 -3.21 -13.76
CA SER A 147 -6.10 -2.70 -13.88
C SER A 147 -6.12 -1.21 -14.25
N ALA A 148 -5.29 -0.40 -13.60
CA ALA A 148 -5.17 1.02 -13.90
C ALA A 148 -4.62 1.26 -15.31
N GLN A 149 -3.59 0.53 -15.73
CA GLN A 149 -3.01 0.63 -17.07
C GLN A 149 -4.04 0.29 -18.16
N LEU A 150 -4.77 -0.81 -18.00
CA LEU A 150 -5.79 -1.23 -18.95
C LEU A 150 -6.95 -0.24 -19.00
N ALA A 151 -7.41 0.26 -17.86
CA ALA A 151 -8.47 1.25 -17.81
C ALA A 151 -8.07 2.56 -18.51
N LEU A 152 -6.86 3.07 -18.25
CA LEU A 152 -6.35 4.29 -18.88
C LEU A 152 -6.17 4.14 -20.40
N ALA A 153 -5.80 2.95 -20.87
CA ALA A 153 -5.66 2.67 -22.31
C ALA A 153 -7.00 2.75 -23.06
N GLU A 154 -8.12 2.46 -22.40
CA GLU A 154 -9.47 2.57 -22.99
C GLU A 154 -10.00 4.02 -22.99
N TYR A 155 -9.41 4.91 -22.19
CA TYR A 155 -9.89 6.29 -22.02
C TYR A 155 -9.27 7.22 -23.04
N LYS A 156 -10.01 7.56 -24.09
CA LYS A 156 -9.52 8.38 -25.23
C LYS A 156 -9.02 9.78 -24.83
N HIS A 157 -9.46 10.29 -23.68
CA HIS A 157 -9.11 11.61 -23.18
C HIS A 157 -8.07 11.57 -22.04
N ALA A 158 -7.58 10.38 -21.67
CA ALA A 158 -6.48 10.23 -20.73
C ALA A 158 -5.16 10.05 -21.49
N HIS A 159 -4.19 10.90 -21.19
CA HIS A 159 -2.85 10.82 -21.77
C HIS A 159 -1.84 10.54 -20.66
N VAL A 160 -1.16 9.39 -20.74
CA VAL A 160 -0.11 9.02 -19.80
C VAL A 160 1.25 9.20 -20.48
N LEU A 161 2.04 10.12 -19.96
CA LEU A 161 3.39 10.39 -20.45
C LEU A 161 4.40 9.72 -19.51
N THR A 162 4.88 8.54 -19.88
CA THR A 162 5.92 7.81 -19.14
C THR A 162 7.30 8.36 -19.46
N SER A 163 8.30 8.08 -18.61
CA SER A 163 9.68 8.57 -18.75
C SER A 163 9.73 10.09 -19.02
N THR A 164 8.88 10.84 -18.30
CA THR A 164 8.70 12.27 -18.51
C THR A 164 8.88 13.00 -17.17
N SER A 165 9.72 14.04 -17.19
CA SER A 165 10.01 14.87 -16.02
C SER A 165 9.41 16.26 -16.18
N VAL A 166 8.69 16.75 -15.17
CA VAL A 166 8.28 18.15 -15.08
C VAL A 166 9.51 19.00 -14.76
N LYS A 167 9.74 20.05 -15.55
CA LYS A 167 10.90 20.96 -15.41
C LYS A 167 10.53 22.27 -14.78
N SER A 168 9.36 22.82 -15.14
CA SER A 168 8.85 24.04 -14.54
C SER A 168 7.33 24.02 -14.44
N VAL A 169 6.82 24.77 -13.49
CA VAL A 169 5.39 25.08 -13.33
C VAL A 169 5.27 26.55 -13.06
N SER A 170 4.48 27.27 -13.85
CA SER A 170 4.29 28.70 -13.69
C SER A 170 2.83 29.10 -13.91
N PRO A 171 2.31 30.13 -13.22
CA PRO A 171 0.96 30.61 -13.46
C PRO A 171 0.87 31.27 -14.83
N VAL A 172 -0.22 31.03 -15.54
CA VAL A 172 -0.55 31.77 -16.76
C VAL A 172 -1.22 33.08 -16.36
N ILE A 173 -0.52 34.18 -16.61
CA ILE A 173 -1.05 35.53 -16.33
C ILE A 173 -2.12 35.87 -17.37
N ASN A 174 -3.37 35.85 -16.97
CA ASN A 174 -4.47 36.28 -17.83
C ASN A 174 -4.68 37.78 -17.66
N THR A 175 -4.45 38.54 -18.70
CA THR A 175 -4.61 40.03 -18.70
C THR A 175 -6.07 40.47 -18.73
N ASN A 176 -7.02 39.56 -18.98
CA ASN A 176 -8.46 39.85 -19.00
C ASN A 176 -9.06 39.74 -17.59
N LYS A 177 -9.44 40.89 -17.00
CA LYS A 177 -9.95 41.00 -15.64
C LYS A 177 -11.31 40.33 -15.36
N ASP A 178 -12.04 39.87 -16.35
CA ASP A 178 -13.44 39.43 -16.18
C ASP A 178 -13.61 37.90 -15.91
N LYS A 179 -12.56 37.10 -16.01
CA LYS A 179 -12.54 35.71 -15.53
C LYS A 179 -11.15 35.39 -14.99
N GLN A 180 -11.02 35.45 -13.69
CA GLN A 180 -9.80 35.06 -12.98
C GLN A 180 -9.74 33.52 -12.95
N THR A 181 -9.49 32.90 -14.09
CA THR A 181 -9.18 31.47 -14.17
C THR A 181 -7.68 31.35 -13.96
N HIS A 182 -7.29 30.86 -12.80
CA HIS A 182 -5.91 30.46 -12.60
C HIS A 182 -5.63 29.26 -13.53
N LYS A 183 -4.68 29.44 -14.42
CA LYS A 183 -4.16 28.36 -15.27
C LYS A 183 -2.70 28.16 -14.96
N TRP A 184 -2.26 26.93 -15.17
CA TRP A 184 -0.87 26.57 -15.01
C TRP A 184 -0.25 26.25 -16.36
N ARG A 185 0.95 26.74 -16.59
CA ARG A 185 1.83 26.33 -17.69
C ARG A 185 2.86 25.36 -17.13
N ILE A 186 2.90 24.17 -17.68
CA ILE A 186 3.79 23.09 -17.28
C ILE A 186 4.76 22.83 -18.43
N GLU A 187 6.05 22.97 -18.16
CA GLU A 187 7.10 22.53 -19.05
C GLU A 187 7.59 21.15 -18.61
N TYR A 188 7.65 20.23 -19.56
CA TYR A 188 8.07 18.87 -19.32
C TYR A 188 8.99 18.36 -20.40
N GLN A 189 9.78 17.36 -20.08
CA GLN A 189 10.78 16.78 -20.97
C GLN A 189 10.73 15.26 -20.87
N SER A 190 10.63 14.59 -22.01
CA SER A 190 10.79 13.14 -22.06
C SER A 190 12.26 12.77 -21.88
N GLU A 191 12.54 11.80 -21.00
CA GLU A 191 13.91 11.29 -20.87
C GLU A 191 14.28 10.48 -22.11
N PRO A 192 15.51 10.61 -22.61
CA PRO A 192 15.96 9.83 -23.77
C PRO A 192 15.85 8.35 -23.47
N ASN A 193 15.29 7.59 -24.38
CA ASN A 193 15.27 6.14 -24.29
C ASN A 193 16.72 5.64 -24.35
N LEU A 194 17.22 4.98 -23.29
CA LEU A 194 18.58 4.46 -23.21
C LEU A 194 18.95 3.48 -24.34
N ASN A 195 17.94 3.03 -25.12
CA ASN A 195 18.10 2.11 -26.23
C ASN A 195 18.18 2.78 -27.62
N THR A 196 18.01 4.10 -27.70
CA THR A 196 18.14 4.84 -28.97
C THR A 196 19.32 5.80 -28.86
N GLN A 197 20.44 5.42 -29.48
CA GLN A 197 21.62 6.27 -29.68
C GLN A 197 21.32 7.39 -30.69
N THR A 198 20.35 8.25 -30.42
CA THR A 198 20.19 9.51 -31.12
C THR A 198 20.48 10.64 -30.14
N ASP A 199 21.56 11.37 -30.40
CA ASP A 199 21.95 12.63 -29.76
C ASP A 199 20.91 13.76 -29.99
N SER A 200 19.62 13.45 -29.96
CA SER A 200 18.59 14.47 -29.98
C SER A 200 18.46 15.05 -28.57
N GLN A 201 18.85 16.30 -28.40
CA GLN A 201 18.44 17.10 -27.24
C GLN A 201 16.95 16.87 -27.02
N ALA A 202 16.57 16.33 -25.86
CA ALA A 202 15.16 16.06 -25.57
C ALA A 202 14.41 17.39 -25.57
N ASP A 203 13.48 17.52 -26.52
CA ASP A 203 12.70 18.75 -26.68
C ASP A 203 11.83 19.00 -25.45
N THR A 204 11.94 20.20 -24.90
CA THR A 204 11.04 20.66 -23.84
C THR A 204 9.67 20.95 -24.46
N GLN A 205 8.65 20.31 -23.96
CA GLN A 205 7.27 20.51 -24.36
C GLN A 205 6.53 21.34 -23.30
N THR A 206 5.47 22.02 -23.73
CA THR A 206 4.68 22.88 -22.86
C THR A 206 3.20 22.55 -22.99
N ILE A 207 2.49 22.50 -21.85
CA ILE A 207 1.04 22.38 -21.80
C ILE A 207 0.46 23.41 -20.83
N GLU A 208 -0.71 23.97 -21.16
CA GLU A 208 -1.49 24.78 -20.23
C GLU A 208 -2.68 23.97 -19.72
N VAL A 209 -2.92 24.04 -18.42
CA VAL A 209 -3.97 23.29 -17.73
C VAL A 209 -4.79 24.20 -16.82
N ASP A 210 -6.09 23.92 -16.69
CA ASP A 210 -7.00 24.69 -15.84
C ASP A 210 -6.84 24.34 -14.33
N TYR A 211 -6.31 23.14 -14.03
CA TYR A 211 -6.08 22.67 -12.69
C TYR A 211 -4.87 21.73 -12.64
N LEU A 212 -4.05 21.85 -11.61
CA LEU A 212 -2.88 21.03 -11.39
C LEU A 212 -3.08 20.12 -10.18
N ILE A 213 -2.94 18.80 -10.39
CA ILE A 213 -2.95 17.82 -9.29
C ILE A 213 -1.55 17.25 -9.13
N ASN A 214 -0.97 17.48 -7.96
CA ASN A 214 0.32 16.94 -7.56
C ASN A 214 0.14 15.60 -6.82
N ALA A 215 0.47 14.49 -7.48
CA ALA A 215 0.46 13.15 -6.93
C ALA A 215 1.84 12.47 -7.06
N CYS A 216 2.93 13.24 -6.90
CA CYS A 216 4.30 12.83 -7.19
C CYS A 216 4.94 11.96 -6.09
N GLY A 217 4.16 11.39 -5.17
CA GLY A 217 4.65 10.53 -4.11
C GLY A 217 5.67 11.26 -3.22
N PHE A 218 6.81 10.64 -2.93
CA PHE A 218 7.83 11.25 -2.07
C PHE A 218 8.47 12.52 -2.68
N GLN A 219 8.16 12.85 -3.92
CA GLN A 219 8.65 14.05 -4.63
C GLN A 219 7.59 15.16 -4.74
N THR A 220 6.47 15.06 -4.04
CA THR A 220 5.43 16.11 -4.02
C THR A 220 5.96 17.47 -3.61
N GLY A 221 6.96 17.53 -2.74
CA GLY A 221 7.59 18.80 -2.34
C GLY A 221 8.26 19.56 -3.47
N ILE A 222 8.76 18.87 -4.50
CA ILE A 222 9.35 19.52 -5.68
C ILE A 222 8.29 20.36 -6.40
N ILE A 223 7.10 19.82 -6.58
CA ILE A 223 6.03 20.55 -7.26
C ILE A 223 5.47 21.65 -6.34
N ASP A 224 5.38 21.43 -5.02
CA ASP A 224 4.99 22.49 -4.08
C ASP A 224 5.96 23.68 -4.16
N ASP A 225 7.27 23.44 -4.21
CA ASP A 225 8.27 24.50 -4.39
C ASP A 225 8.06 25.28 -5.72
N LEU A 226 7.76 24.55 -6.81
CA LEU A 226 7.51 25.18 -8.13
C LEU A 226 6.23 26.02 -8.16
N VAL A 227 5.19 25.63 -7.42
CA VAL A 227 3.92 26.41 -7.34
C VAL A 227 3.93 27.44 -6.22
N GLY A 228 4.98 27.49 -5.41
CA GLY A 228 5.12 28.46 -4.31
C GLY A 228 4.27 28.13 -3.10
N VAL A 229 4.03 26.84 -2.81
CA VAL A 229 3.30 26.38 -1.63
C VAL A 229 4.28 25.86 -0.60
N ASP A 230 4.35 26.53 0.53
CA ASP A 230 5.18 26.15 1.66
C ASP A 230 4.49 25.08 2.52
N VAL A 231 5.16 23.96 2.77
CA VAL A 231 4.59 22.80 3.47
C VAL A 231 5.62 22.09 4.33
N LYS A 232 5.26 21.84 5.58
CA LYS A 232 5.99 20.90 6.43
C LYS A 232 5.67 19.47 6.02
N ARG A 233 6.70 18.68 5.81
CA ARG A 233 6.59 17.23 5.59
C ARG A 233 7.90 16.52 5.87
N MET A 234 7.78 15.21 5.97
CA MET A 234 8.91 14.30 6.02
C MET A 234 8.85 13.29 4.87
N VAL A 235 9.98 12.72 4.54
CA VAL A 235 10.09 11.53 3.67
C VAL A 235 10.96 10.51 4.38
N GLU A 236 10.49 9.26 4.44
CA GLU A 236 11.23 8.16 5.02
C GLU A 236 11.53 7.09 3.95
N PHE A 237 12.80 6.81 3.70
CA PHE A 237 13.20 5.70 2.85
C PHE A 237 13.02 4.38 3.60
N LYS A 238 12.31 3.44 2.97
CA LYS A 238 12.00 2.11 3.53
C LYS A 238 12.27 1.01 2.52
N ALA A 239 12.53 -0.20 3.03
CA ALA A 239 12.64 -1.39 2.20
C ALA A 239 12.02 -2.61 2.88
N SER A 240 11.56 -3.57 2.06
CA SER A 240 11.16 -4.90 2.46
C SER A 240 11.70 -5.92 1.44
N TYR A 241 11.94 -7.14 1.88
CA TYR A 241 12.77 -8.08 1.12
C TYR A 241 11.96 -9.28 0.66
N ILE A 242 12.26 -9.74 -0.56
CA ILE A 242 11.60 -10.90 -1.16
C ILE A 242 12.49 -12.13 -0.92
N THR A 243 11.84 -13.19 -0.46
CA THR A 243 12.46 -14.49 -0.17
C THR A 243 11.64 -15.60 -0.78
N HIS A 244 12.24 -16.77 -0.91
CA HIS A 244 11.55 -17.99 -1.32
C HIS A 244 11.76 -19.08 -0.26
N TRP A 245 10.66 -19.62 0.27
CA TRP A 245 10.68 -20.66 1.30
C TRP A 245 9.68 -21.77 0.97
N GLN A 246 10.20 -22.92 0.63
CA GLN A 246 9.39 -24.11 0.32
C GLN A 246 8.90 -24.86 1.56
N GLY A 247 9.48 -24.57 2.72
CA GLY A 247 9.17 -25.23 3.98
C GLY A 247 7.76 -24.95 4.54
N ALA A 248 7.02 -24.00 3.94
CA ALA A 248 5.64 -23.70 4.33
C ALA A 248 4.67 -24.87 4.13
N GLY A 249 4.96 -25.78 3.21
CA GLY A 249 4.14 -26.97 2.96
C GLY A 249 2.76 -26.68 2.34
N GLY A 250 2.48 -25.44 1.96
CA GLY A 250 1.21 -24.98 1.39
C GLY A 250 0.95 -23.50 1.69
N GLN A 251 -0.32 -23.08 1.60
CA GLN A 251 -0.70 -21.72 1.96
C GLN A 251 -0.58 -21.50 3.46
N ILE A 252 -0.05 -20.34 3.83
CA ILE A 252 -0.06 -19.85 5.20
C ILE A 252 -0.68 -18.43 5.24
N PRO A 253 -1.27 -18.01 6.36
CA PRO A 253 -1.79 -16.66 6.50
C PRO A 253 -0.62 -15.66 6.62
N GLU A 254 -0.92 -14.39 6.52
CA GLU A 254 0.03 -13.37 6.92
C GLU A 254 0.27 -13.43 8.42
N ILE A 255 1.52 -13.24 8.83
CA ILE A 255 1.89 -13.28 10.25
C ILE A 255 2.53 -11.95 10.61
N ILE A 256 1.97 -11.27 11.60
CA ILE A 256 2.49 -10.04 12.19
C ILE A 256 2.88 -10.33 13.63
N ILE A 257 4.13 -10.06 13.94
CA ILE A 257 4.71 -10.19 15.27
C ILE A 257 4.91 -8.77 15.78
N TYR A 258 4.25 -8.43 16.89
CA TYR A 258 4.30 -7.08 17.46
C TYR A 258 5.69 -6.72 18.00
N GLY A 259 5.97 -5.43 18.03
CA GLY A 259 7.21 -4.87 18.55
C GLY A 259 7.31 -3.37 18.24
N ASN A 260 8.06 -2.64 19.04
CA ASN A 260 8.17 -1.18 18.97
C ASN A 260 9.02 -0.74 17.77
N ARG A 261 8.47 0.15 16.95
CA ARG A 261 9.16 0.69 15.77
C ARG A 261 10.51 1.31 16.14
N GLY A 262 11.53 1.02 15.34
CA GLY A 262 12.87 1.58 15.48
C GLY A 262 13.76 0.88 16.53
N THR A 263 13.19 -0.03 17.32
CA THR A 263 13.96 -0.85 18.25
C THR A 263 14.53 -2.11 17.58
N PRO A 264 15.52 -2.79 18.19
CA PRO A 264 15.98 -4.09 17.70
C PRO A 264 14.88 -5.15 17.67
N GLU A 265 13.87 -5.02 18.53
CA GLU A 265 12.69 -5.88 18.65
C GLU A 265 11.47 -5.34 17.87
N GLY A 266 11.70 -4.49 16.88
CA GLY A 266 10.65 -3.88 16.07
C GLY A 266 9.71 -4.90 15.44
N MET A 267 8.47 -4.48 15.16
CA MET A 267 7.45 -5.33 14.54
C MET A 267 8.02 -6.09 13.34
N ALA A 268 7.70 -7.37 13.23
CA ALA A 268 8.02 -8.20 12.07
C ALA A 268 6.76 -8.68 11.35
N GLN A 269 6.82 -8.73 10.03
CA GLN A 269 5.71 -9.15 9.19
C GLN A 269 6.21 -10.09 8.09
N LEU A 270 5.56 -11.25 8.02
CA LEU A 270 5.78 -12.27 7.00
C LEU A 270 4.56 -12.33 6.08
N THR A 271 4.69 -11.76 4.90
CA THR A 271 3.60 -11.65 3.91
C THR A 271 3.76 -12.72 2.83
N PRO A 272 2.86 -13.70 2.73
CA PRO A 272 2.93 -14.75 1.73
C PRO A 272 2.47 -14.29 0.34
N TYR A 273 3.11 -14.87 -0.69
CA TYR A 273 2.74 -14.81 -2.10
C TYR A 273 2.57 -16.23 -2.65
N PRO A 274 2.00 -16.39 -3.85
CA PRO A 274 1.96 -17.69 -4.50
C PRO A 274 3.34 -18.35 -4.65
N ASN A 275 3.35 -19.66 -4.71
CA ASN A 275 4.53 -20.52 -5.00
C ASN A 275 5.68 -20.37 -4.00
N GLY A 276 5.38 -20.09 -2.72
CA GLY A 276 6.40 -20.05 -1.68
C GLY A 276 7.26 -18.79 -1.64
N TYR A 277 6.85 -17.73 -2.34
CA TYR A 277 7.46 -16.42 -2.17
C TYR A 277 6.92 -15.71 -0.94
N PHE A 278 7.77 -14.93 -0.30
CA PHE A 278 7.42 -14.15 0.89
C PHE A 278 8.08 -12.79 0.84
N GLN A 279 7.34 -11.78 1.27
CA GLN A 279 7.91 -10.48 1.59
C GLN A 279 8.12 -10.40 3.10
N ILE A 280 9.30 -9.95 3.51
CA ILE A 280 9.61 -9.68 4.90
C ILE A 280 9.66 -8.17 5.10
N HIS A 281 8.95 -7.73 6.11
CA HIS A 281 8.95 -6.37 6.62
C HIS A 281 9.28 -6.43 8.10
N GLY A 282 10.22 -5.63 8.58
CA GLY A 282 10.61 -5.59 9.98
C GLY A 282 10.96 -4.16 10.37
N MET A 283 10.25 -3.59 11.35
CA MET A 283 10.36 -2.18 11.74
C MET A 283 11.59 -1.92 12.62
N THR A 284 12.72 -2.49 12.20
CA THR A 284 14.05 -2.24 12.78
C THR A 284 14.94 -1.51 11.79
N ASN A 285 15.96 -0.81 12.27
CA ASN A 285 16.91 -0.07 11.42
C ASN A 285 17.76 -0.97 10.52
N ASN A 286 17.87 -2.24 10.85
CA ASN A 286 18.65 -3.21 10.08
C ASN A 286 17.83 -3.95 9.01
N ILE A 287 16.50 -3.79 9.00
CA ILE A 287 15.61 -4.46 8.05
C ILE A 287 14.88 -3.41 7.22
N THR A 288 13.76 -2.89 7.66
CA THR A 288 12.91 -1.98 6.88
C THR A 288 13.33 -0.52 7.01
N LEU A 289 13.74 -0.11 8.20
CA LEU A 289 14.16 1.26 8.47
C LEU A 289 15.65 1.44 8.22
N PHE A 290 16.05 2.69 8.16
CA PHE A 290 17.44 3.11 8.00
C PHE A 290 17.71 4.26 8.97
N ASN A 291 18.87 4.25 9.66
CA ASN A 291 19.22 5.25 10.66
C ASN A 291 19.17 6.70 10.13
N ASP A 292 19.45 6.87 8.84
CA ASP A 292 19.46 8.15 8.13
C ASP A 292 18.40 8.17 7.01
N GLY A 293 17.37 7.33 7.12
CA GLY A 293 16.34 7.20 6.09
C GLY A 293 15.23 8.25 6.19
N LEU A 294 15.08 8.92 7.32
CA LEU A 294 14.09 9.99 7.55
C LEU A 294 14.72 11.36 7.27
N ALA A 295 14.01 12.19 6.53
CA ALA A 295 14.40 13.56 6.22
C ALA A 295 13.20 14.49 6.33
N ASP A 296 13.46 15.72 6.79
CA ASP A 296 12.46 16.78 6.93
C ASP A 296 12.54 17.78 5.78
N ALA A 297 11.42 18.46 5.50
CA ALA A 297 11.39 19.68 4.74
C ALA A 297 12.13 20.79 5.50
N THR A 298 12.60 21.81 4.78
CA THR A 298 13.31 22.94 5.35
C THR A 298 12.52 24.24 5.13
N PRO A 299 12.83 25.33 5.83
CA PRO A 299 12.21 26.64 5.52
C PRO A 299 12.44 27.13 4.09
N MET A 300 13.36 26.52 3.36
CA MET A 300 13.74 26.93 1.99
C MET A 300 13.16 25.99 0.93
N SER A 301 12.58 24.85 1.31
CA SER A 301 12.06 23.86 0.37
C SER A 301 11.08 22.92 1.05
N ALA A 302 9.93 22.72 0.44
CA ALA A 302 8.94 21.73 0.84
C ALA A 302 9.39 20.28 0.53
N GLN A 303 10.52 20.11 -0.19
CA GLN A 303 11.05 18.79 -0.55
C GLN A 303 12.09 18.30 0.46
N PRO A 304 11.79 17.27 1.28
CA PRO A 304 12.79 16.61 2.12
C PRO A 304 13.91 16.01 1.29
N LYS A 305 15.14 16.20 1.73
CA LYS A 305 16.33 15.69 1.05
C LYS A 305 16.84 14.42 1.71
N ILE A 306 16.33 13.26 1.27
CA ILE A 306 16.91 11.97 1.68
C ILE A 306 18.32 11.83 1.10
N PRO A 307 19.23 11.08 1.77
CA PRO A 307 20.59 10.85 1.30
C PRO A 307 20.68 10.33 -0.13
N ASN A 308 21.66 10.82 -0.89
CA ASN A 308 21.84 10.48 -2.31
C ASN A 308 21.93 8.97 -2.57
N LYS A 309 22.47 8.19 -1.62
CA LYS A 309 22.54 6.73 -1.73
C LYS A 309 21.16 6.09 -1.90
N TYR A 310 20.10 6.62 -1.25
CA TYR A 310 18.74 6.12 -1.37
C TYR A 310 18.09 6.57 -2.67
N LEU A 311 18.39 7.79 -3.13
CA LEU A 311 17.95 8.23 -4.47
C LEU A 311 18.58 7.34 -5.55
N HIS A 312 19.86 6.98 -5.39
CA HIS A 312 20.53 6.01 -6.26
C HIS A 312 19.85 4.64 -6.24
N TYR A 313 19.52 4.10 -5.05
CA TYR A 313 18.76 2.84 -4.96
C TYR A 313 17.41 2.91 -5.68
N ILE A 314 16.70 4.03 -5.58
CA ILE A 314 15.40 4.21 -6.25
C ILE A 314 15.57 4.27 -7.77
N LYS A 315 16.60 4.94 -8.27
CA LYS A 315 16.81 5.20 -9.70
C LYS A 315 17.55 4.05 -10.41
N ASP A 316 18.62 3.58 -9.83
CA ASP A 316 19.61 2.71 -10.51
C ASP A 316 19.66 1.29 -9.91
N GLY A 317 18.94 1.07 -8.81
CA GLY A 317 18.90 -0.22 -8.12
C GLY A 317 19.90 -0.34 -6.96
N TRP A 318 19.82 -1.47 -6.26
CA TRP A 318 20.62 -1.73 -5.07
C TRP A 318 21.96 -2.38 -5.39
N ASP A 319 22.94 -2.11 -4.55
CA ASP A 319 24.11 -2.96 -4.42
C ASP A 319 23.69 -4.37 -3.97
N LYS A 320 24.09 -5.40 -4.74
CA LYS A 320 23.67 -6.78 -4.50
C LYS A 320 24.12 -7.32 -3.14
N SER A 321 25.30 -6.91 -2.66
CA SER A 321 25.84 -7.38 -1.37
C SER A 321 25.07 -6.76 -0.21
N ALA A 322 24.75 -5.47 -0.30
CA ALA A 322 23.94 -4.77 0.68
C ALA A 322 22.53 -5.35 0.76
N LEU A 323 21.91 -5.61 -0.39
CA LEU A 323 20.59 -6.23 -0.47
C LEU A 323 20.59 -7.63 0.13
N GLN A 324 21.58 -8.48 -0.22
CA GLN A 324 21.70 -9.82 0.32
C GLN A 324 21.90 -9.82 1.85
N THR A 325 22.76 -8.95 2.37
CA THR A 325 23.02 -8.83 3.81
C THR A 325 21.74 -8.45 4.56
N ARG A 326 21.02 -7.45 4.10
CA ARG A 326 19.75 -7.03 4.75
C ARG A 326 18.66 -8.07 4.64
N THR A 327 18.57 -8.76 3.51
CA THR A 327 17.61 -9.88 3.33
C THR A 327 17.94 -11.01 4.29
N GLN A 328 19.22 -11.37 4.46
CA GLN A 328 19.61 -12.40 5.42
C GLN A 328 19.29 -11.98 6.85
N THR A 329 19.55 -10.73 7.23
CA THR A 329 19.15 -10.19 8.55
C THR A 329 17.64 -10.32 8.78
N ALA A 330 16.84 -10.04 7.73
CA ALA A 330 15.39 -10.17 7.81
C ALA A 330 14.94 -11.65 7.96
N ILE A 331 15.60 -12.59 7.25
CA ILE A 331 15.37 -14.03 7.41
C ILE A 331 15.68 -14.48 8.83
N ASP A 332 16.83 -14.08 9.36
CA ASP A 332 17.29 -14.45 10.69
C ASP A 332 16.33 -13.93 11.77
N TYR A 333 15.80 -12.71 11.58
CA TYR A 333 14.82 -12.13 12.50
C TYR A 333 13.47 -12.86 12.48
N ILE A 334 12.93 -13.18 11.30
CA ILE A 334 11.72 -14.01 11.20
C ILE A 334 11.97 -15.41 11.80
N ALA A 335 13.15 -15.98 11.59
CA ALA A 335 13.50 -17.30 12.10
C ALA A 335 13.55 -17.37 13.64
N GLU A 336 13.62 -16.25 14.35
CA GLU A 336 13.44 -16.23 15.80
C GLU A 336 12.06 -16.76 16.20
N PHE A 337 11.02 -16.49 15.40
CA PHE A 337 9.63 -16.87 15.68
C PHE A 337 9.13 -18.01 14.80
N VAL A 338 9.72 -18.17 13.62
CA VAL A 338 9.44 -19.24 12.65
C VAL A 338 10.75 -19.97 12.36
N PRO A 339 11.21 -20.88 13.25
CA PRO A 339 12.57 -21.44 13.16
C PRO A 339 12.91 -22.11 11.82
N ALA A 340 11.93 -22.77 11.19
CA ALA A 340 12.11 -23.40 9.87
C ALA A 340 12.35 -22.37 8.73
N PHE A 341 11.97 -21.12 8.92
CA PHE A 341 12.17 -20.06 7.92
C PHE A 341 13.66 -19.70 7.70
N LYS A 342 14.54 -20.14 8.60
CA LYS A 342 16.00 -20.03 8.43
C LYS A 342 16.50 -20.66 7.13
N SER A 343 15.75 -21.63 6.57
CA SER A 343 16.03 -22.25 5.28
C SER A 343 15.55 -21.46 4.06
N ALA A 344 14.96 -20.28 4.24
CA ALA A 344 14.53 -19.44 3.13
C ALA A 344 15.70 -18.90 2.33
N ASN A 345 15.53 -18.81 1.01
CA ASN A 345 16.53 -18.28 0.10
C ASN A 345 16.27 -16.80 -0.20
N THR A 346 17.33 -16.00 -0.27
CA THR A 346 17.26 -14.64 -0.77
C THR A 346 16.97 -14.63 -2.26
N GLN A 347 16.11 -13.72 -2.73
CA GLN A 347 15.78 -13.58 -4.16
C GLN A 347 16.46 -12.37 -4.81
N ASN A 348 17.30 -11.67 -4.08
CA ASN A 348 17.97 -10.43 -4.52
C ASN A 348 17.00 -9.34 -5.02
N ASN A 349 15.80 -9.33 -4.48
CA ASN A 349 14.76 -8.36 -4.80
C ASN A 349 14.24 -7.70 -3.52
N ALA A 350 13.95 -6.41 -3.61
CA ALA A 350 13.32 -5.64 -2.55
C ALA A 350 12.20 -4.76 -3.10
N LEU A 351 11.21 -4.53 -2.28
CA LEU A 351 10.21 -3.47 -2.46
C LEU A 351 10.66 -2.29 -1.61
N PHE A 352 10.97 -1.17 -2.23
CA PHE A 352 11.57 -0.01 -1.57
C PHE A 352 11.11 1.30 -2.18
N GLY A 353 11.30 2.38 -1.42
CA GLY A 353 10.98 3.72 -1.88
C GLY A 353 10.95 4.73 -0.74
N GLY A 354 10.71 5.99 -1.08
CA GLY A 354 10.42 7.05 -0.13
C GLY A 354 8.93 7.02 0.22
N GLN A 355 8.62 6.88 1.50
CA GLN A 355 7.28 7.11 2.02
C GLN A 355 7.16 8.58 2.40
N GLN A 356 6.18 9.27 1.83
CA GLN A 356 5.85 10.64 2.26
C GLN A 356 5.05 10.60 3.57
N ILE A 357 5.32 11.54 4.44
CA ILE A 357 4.68 11.71 5.73
C ILE A 357 4.29 13.19 5.85
N PRO A 358 3.00 13.54 5.77
CA PRO A 358 2.54 14.91 5.93
C PRO A 358 2.83 15.44 7.35
N GLY A 359 3.19 16.72 7.44
CA GLY A 359 3.47 17.35 8.73
C GLY A 359 4.82 16.95 9.33
N ASP A 360 4.89 16.95 10.64
CA ASP A 360 6.08 16.71 11.47
C ASP A 360 5.91 15.53 12.47
N ASP A 361 4.85 14.72 12.31
CA ASP A 361 4.61 13.51 13.09
C ASP A 361 5.00 12.28 12.27
N ASP A 362 6.13 11.65 12.60
CA ASP A 362 6.65 10.47 11.91
C ASP A 362 5.84 9.19 12.15
N THR A 363 4.83 9.24 13.04
CA THR A 363 3.89 8.14 13.29
C THR A 363 2.65 8.22 12.40
N LEU A 364 2.39 9.36 11.75
CA LEU A 364 1.22 9.57 10.90
C LEU A 364 1.11 8.51 9.79
N ARG A 365 -0.07 7.93 9.64
CA ARG A 365 -0.35 6.85 8.66
C ARG A 365 -1.56 7.12 7.79
N VAL A 366 -2.29 8.18 8.07
CA VAL A 366 -3.41 8.64 7.24
C VAL A 366 -2.97 9.94 6.58
N ALA A 367 -3.17 10.05 5.29
CA ALA A 367 -2.87 11.24 4.53
C ALA A 367 -4.12 11.76 3.85
N ASP A 368 -4.15 13.05 3.66
CA ASP A 368 -5.26 13.78 3.11
C ASP A 368 -4.88 14.49 1.80
N VAL A 369 -5.88 15.05 1.15
CA VAL A 369 -5.72 15.94 0.00
C VAL A 369 -5.74 17.39 0.50
N SER A 370 -4.69 18.12 0.16
CA SER A 370 -4.65 19.57 0.39
C SER A 370 -5.18 20.29 -0.85
N LEU A 371 -6.26 21.05 -0.70
CA LEU A 371 -6.91 21.79 -1.77
C LEU A 371 -6.55 23.29 -1.68
N TYR A 372 -5.95 23.81 -2.71
CA TYR A 372 -5.59 25.23 -2.86
C TYR A 372 -6.45 25.85 -3.96
N SER A 373 -7.77 25.97 -3.68
CA SER A 373 -8.80 26.41 -4.62
C SER A 373 -8.47 27.75 -5.29
N HIS A 374 -7.86 28.68 -4.53
CA HIS A 374 -7.54 30.02 -4.99
C HIS A 374 -6.45 30.09 -6.09
N ILE A 375 -5.68 29.00 -6.26
CA ILE A 375 -4.67 28.85 -7.30
C ILE A 375 -4.93 27.65 -8.22
N SER A 376 -6.07 26.98 -8.12
CA SER A 376 -6.41 25.78 -8.92
C SER A 376 -5.34 24.68 -8.80
N TYR A 377 -4.98 24.36 -7.57
CA TYR A 377 -3.95 23.35 -7.25
C TYR A 377 -4.44 22.41 -6.15
N ALA A 378 -4.13 21.14 -6.29
CA ALA A 378 -4.33 20.14 -5.25
C ALA A 378 -3.07 19.28 -5.10
N ARG A 379 -2.82 18.84 -3.86
CA ARG A 379 -1.79 17.87 -3.53
C ARG A 379 -2.40 16.66 -2.89
N ALA A 380 -2.17 15.47 -3.46
CA ALA A 380 -2.58 14.18 -2.93
C ALA A 380 -1.37 13.47 -2.31
N GLU A 381 -1.40 13.25 -0.99
CA GLU A 381 -0.35 12.57 -0.23
C GLU A 381 -0.89 11.26 0.34
N ASN A 382 -0.87 10.21 -0.46
CA ASN A 382 -1.39 8.91 -0.05
C ASN A 382 -0.32 8.13 0.73
N VAL A 383 -0.43 8.08 2.05
CA VAL A 383 0.43 7.21 2.90
C VAL A 383 0.03 5.74 2.73
N LYS A 384 -1.26 5.48 2.54
CA LYS A 384 -1.83 4.17 2.20
C LYS A 384 -2.45 4.24 0.80
N ALA A 385 -2.18 3.25 -0.03
CA ALA A 385 -2.74 3.21 -1.39
C ALA A 385 -4.28 3.16 -1.41
N SER A 386 -4.92 2.63 -0.36
CA SER A 386 -6.37 2.62 -0.20
C SER A 386 -6.99 4.02 -0.09
N SER A 387 -6.24 5.03 0.36
CA SER A 387 -6.71 6.42 0.45
C SER A 387 -6.90 7.09 -0.92
N THR A 388 -6.42 6.48 -2.01
CA THR A 388 -6.51 7.04 -3.36
C THR A 388 -7.95 7.35 -3.80
N LEU A 389 -8.92 6.51 -3.41
CA LEU A 389 -10.33 6.73 -3.76
C LEU A 389 -10.88 7.98 -3.05
N ILE A 390 -10.64 8.14 -1.75
CA ILE A 390 -11.07 9.33 -1.00
C ILE A 390 -10.39 10.59 -1.56
N ALA A 391 -9.11 10.48 -1.92
CA ALA A 391 -8.39 11.59 -2.55
C ALA A 391 -9.04 12.00 -3.88
N ALA A 392 -9.42 11.03 -4.71
CA ALA A 392 -10.12 11.29 -5.96
C ALA A 392 -11.50 11.95 -5.71
N ASP A 393 -12.24 11.49 -4.70
CA ASP A 393 -13.55 12.02 -4.33
C ASP A 393 -13.48 13.50 -3.92
N GLN A 394 -12.50 13.85 -3.09
CA GLN A 394 -12.29 15.22 -2.64
C GLN A 394 -11.91 16.15 -3.82
N ILE A 395 -11.07 15.69 -4.74
CA ILE A 395 -10.69 16.46 -5.94
C ILE A 395 -11.89 16.62 -6.88
N VAL A 396 -12.70 15.61 -7.07
CA VAL A 396 -13.92 15.70 -7.89
C VAL A 396 -14.93 16.66 -7.26
N ALA A 397 -15.12 16.63 -5.95
CA ALA A 397 -15.97 17.57 -5.23
C ALA A 397 -15.47 19.03 -5.41
N GLU A 398 -14.15 19.24 -5.36
CA GLU A 398 -13.56 20.55 -5.64
C GLU A 398 -13.82 21.01 -7.08
N PHE A 399 -13.71 20.12 -8.06
CA PHE A 399 -13.99 20.46 -9.47
C PHE A 399 -15.44 20.87 -9.70
N ILE A 400 -16.39 20.18 -9.00
CA ILE A 400 -17.81 20.56 -9.05
C ILE A 400 -18.01 21.95 -8.42
N LYS A 401 -17.41 22.19 -7.25
CA LYS A 401 -17.49 23.46 -6.53
C LYS A 401 -16.93 24.63 -7.36
N LEU A 402 -15.83 24.40 -8.10
CA LEU A 402 -15.22 25.39 -8.98
C LEU A 402 -15.93 25.53 -10.35
N GLY A 403 -16.95 24.71 -10.63
CA GLY A 403 -17.65 24.70 -11.92
C GLY A 403 -16.83 24.16 -13.09
N ILE A 404 -15.74 23.42 -12.81
CA ILE A 404 -14.92 22.72 -13.82
C ILE A 404 -15.67 21.49 -14.32
N LEU A 405 -16.37 20.79 -13.43
CA LEU A 405 -17.25 19.69 -13.74
C LEU A 405 -18.70 20.07 -13.45
N SER A 406 -19.59 19.77 -14.39
CA SER A 406 -21.02 19.76 -14.15
C SER A 406 -21.42 18.34 -13.77
N CYS A 407 -22.01 18.18 -12.61
CA CYS A 407 -22.43 16.87 -12.10
C CYS A 407 -23.86 16.94 -11.63
N ASP A 408 -24.63 15.88 -11.90
CA ASP A 408 -25.92 15.69 -11.27
C ASP A 408 -25.66 15.31 -9.78
N PRO A 409 -26.06 16.16 -8.82
CA PRO A 409 -25.82 15.90 -7.40
C PRO A 409 -26.57 14.67 -6.88
N THR A 410 -27.52 14.12 -7.66
CA THR A 410 -28.28 12.90 -7.31
C THR A 410 -27.52 11.62 -7.63
N ILE A 411 -26.45 11.70 -8.44
CA ILE A 411 -25.64 10.55 -8.83
C ILE A 411 -24.45 10.44 -7.87
N ASN A 412 -24.42 9.37 -7.09
CA ASN A 412 -23.25 9.02 -6.28
C ASN A 412 -22.20 8.36 -7.17
N HIS A 413 -21.38 9.17 -7.83
CA HIS A 413 -20.44 8.71 -8.86
C HIS A 413 -19.35 7.76 -8.37
N HIS A 414 -19.02 7.78 -7.09
CA HIS A 414 -17.90 7.02 -6.56
C HIS A 414 -18.23 5.62 -6.16
N ARG A 415 -19.48 5.41 -5.74
CA ARG A 415 -19.88 4.15 -5.09
C ARG A 415 -20.76 3.28 -5.96
N ASP A 416 -21.15 3.78 -7.13
CA ASP A 416 -21.87 2.99 -8.10
C ASP A 416 -20.90 2.13 -8.92
N ILE A 417 -20.38 1.10 -8.26
CA ILE A 417 -19.43 0.13 -8.80
C ILE A 417 -19.96 -0.52 -10.08
N HIS A 418 -21.28 -0.51 -10.29
CA HIS A 418 -21.90 -1.05 -11.48
C HIS A 418 -21.71 -0.19 -12.73
N GLN A 419 -21.34 1.08 -12.56
CA GLN A 419 -21.09 2.01 -13.70
C GLN A 419 -19.66 1.98 -14.22
N TRP A 420 -18.72 1.32 -13.56
CA TRP A 420 -17.32 1.24 -13.98
C TRP A 420 -17.18 0.23 -15.13
N SER A 421 -17.68 0.62 -16.30
CA SER A 421 -17.80 -0.25 -17.49
C SER A 421 -16.43 -0.77 -17.99
N TYR A 422 -15.37 0.02 -17.89
CA TYR A 422 -14.06 -0.37 -18.41
C TYR A 422 -13.34 -1.45 -17.56
N LEU A 423 -13.63 -1.58 -16.27
CA LEU A 423 -13.15 -2.74 -15.48
C LEU A 423 -13.91 -4.02 -15.86
N LYS A 424 -15.13 -3.90 -16.41
CA LYS A 424 -15.91 -5.04 -16.87
C LYS A 424 -15.41 -5.62 -18.20
N HIS A 425 -14.70 -4.83 -19.01
CA HIS A 425 -14.23 -5.25 -20.33
C HIS A 425 -12.90 -6.06 -20.26
N ASN A 426 -12.21 -6.02 -19.12
CA ASN A 426 -10.96 -6.74 -18.95
C ASN A 426 -11.17 -7.98 -18.07
N SER A 427 -10.93 -9.17 -18.63
CA SER A 427 -11.03 -10.40 -17.89
C SER A 427 -9.96 -10.48 -16.79
N ARG A 428 -10.24 -11.27 -15.74
CA ARG A 428 -9.26 -11.53 -14.66
C ARG A 428 -7.97 -12.14 -15.18
N GLU A 429 -8.07 -12.95 -16.24
CA GLU A 429 -6.95 -13.58 -16.94
C GLU A 429 -6.10 -12.50 -17.62
N ASN A 430 -6.70 -11.60 -18.39
CA ASN A 430 -6.01 -10.50 -19.05
C ASN A 430 -5.27 -9.60 -18.04
N ILE A 431 -5.96 -9.19 -16.97
CA ILE A 431 -5.33 -8.42 -15.88
C ILE A 431 -4.17 -9.21 -15.25
N GLY A 432 -4.33 -10.52 -15.05
CA GLY A 432 -3.29 -11.40 -14.53
C GLY A 432 -2.07 -11.51 -15.44
N GLU A 433 -2.26 -11.52 -16.75
CA GLU A 433 -1.17 -11.54 -17.75
C GLU A 433 -0.39 -10.24 -17.74
N VAL A 434 -1.07 -9.11 -17.81
CA VAL A 434 -0.44 -7.78 -17.75
C VAL A 434 0.29 -7.61 -16.40
N ALA A 435 -0.29 -8.07 -15.30
CA ALA A 435 0.35 -8.01 -13.98
C ALA A 435 1.65 -8.83 -13.93
N ARG A 436 1.70 -10.03 -14.56
CA ARG A 436 2.93 -10.84 -14.66
C ARG A 436 4.00 -10.15 -15.48
N VAL A 437 3.62 -9.52 -16.61
CA VAL A 437 4.55 -8.71 -17.40
C VAL A 437 5.13 -7.58 -16.57
N LEU A 438 4.30 -6.81 -15.88
CA LEU A 438 4.75 -5.72 -15.01
C LEU A 438 5.69 -6.19 -13.88
N ALA A 439 5.41 -7.36 -13.27
CA ALA A 439 6.29 -7.94 -12.26
C ALA A 439 7.67 -8.29 -12.86
N GLY A 440 7.68 -8.97 -14.01
CA GLY A 440 8.91 -9.37 -14.70
C GLY A 440 9.75 -8.19 -15.17
N GLU A 441 9.16 -7.17 -15.76
CA GLU A 441 9.84 -5.94 -16.18
C GLU A 441 10.51 -5.19 -15.02
N ARG A 442 9.94 -5.32 -13.82
CA ARG A 442 10.52 -4.77 -12.59
C ARG A 442 11.48 -5.72 -11.87
N GLY A 443 11.83 -6.84 -12.49
CA GLY A 443 12.76 -7.83 -11.96
C GLY A 443 12.21 -8.66 -10.78
N PHE A 444 10.88 -8.69 -10.56
CA PHE A 444 10.26 -9.53 -9.55
C PHE A 444 9.85 -10.88 -10.12
N PRO A 445 9.79 -11.93 -9.27
CA PRO A 445 9.16 -13.18 -9.66
C PRO A 445 7.73 -12.94 -10.17
N ILE A 446 7.41 -13.49 -11.34
CA ILE A 446 6.09 -13.28 -11.97
C ILE A 446 4.95 -13.88 -11.15
N GLU A 447 5.24 -14.87 -10.31
CA GLU A 447 4.32 -15.47 -9.36
C GLU A 447 3.78 -14.46 -8.34
N MET A 448 4.55 -13.41 -8.05
CA MET A 448 4.10 -12.34 -7.15
C MET A 448 2.91 -11.55 -7.70
N ALA A 449 2.63 -11.64 -9.00
CA ALA A 449 1.44 -11.07 -9.61
C ALA A 449 0.19 -11.97 -9.46
N GLY A 450 0.36 -13.19 -8.92
CA GLY A 450 -0.73 -14.10 -8.64
C GLY A 450 -1.47 -13.79 -7.34
N VAL A 451 -2.67 -14.36 -7.21
CA VAL A 451 -3.42 -14.47 -5.96
C VAL A 451 -3.83 -15.93 -5.78
N ASN A 452 -3.72 -16.43 -4.56
CA ASN A 452 -4.08 -17.82 -4.27
C ASN A 452 -5.60 -17.98 -4.15
N ASN A 453 -6.25 -17.03 -3.50
CA ASN A 453 -7.69 -17.05 -3.23
C ASN A 453 -8.27 -15.69 -3.61
N SER A 454 -8.90 -15.60 -4.78
CA SER A 454 -9.56 -14.37 -5.20
C SER A 454 -10.84 -14.13 -4.40
N LEU A 455 -11.09 -12.89 -4.03
CA LEU A 455 -12.39 -12.48 -3.56
C LEU A 455 -13.41 -12.71 -4.69
N ARG A 456 -14.50 -13.41 -4.36
CA ARG A 456 -15.61 -13.54 -5.32
C ARG A 456 -16.29 -12.19 -5.45
N GLU A 457 -16.65 -11.83 -6.68
CA GLU A 457 -17.52 -10.66 -6.87
C GLU A 457 -18.79 -10.89 -6.06
N ALA A 458 -19.13 -9.90 -5.24
CA ALA A 458 -20.48 -9.84 -4.70
C ALA A 458 -21.43 -9.71 -5.91
N ILE A 459 -22.14 -10.77 -6.19
CA ILE A 459 -23.14 -10.82 -7.26
C ILE A 459 -24.32 -9.94 -6.89
#